data_0175706f9d1676a02828d7f5a89b8e25
#
_entry.id   0175706f9d1676a02828d7f5a89b8e25
#
_cell.length_a   1.000
_cell.length_b   1.000
_cell.length_c   1.000
_cell.angle_alpha   90.00
_cell.angle_beta   90.00
_cell.angle_gamma   90.00
#
_symmetry.space_group_name_H-M   'P 1'
#
loop_
_entity.id
_entity.type
_entity.pdbx_description
1 polymer ?
#
loop_
_entity_poly.entity_id
_entity_poly.type
_entity_poly.pdbx_seq_one_letter_code
_entity_poly.pdbx_strand_id
1 'polypeptide(L)'
;PGLAPLCIPINKTGHQSRNFPAMVEAGFNSDNHMLMFPAGLCSRRIKGRIHDIPWTKTFVTKSVEYHRDIVQIHFGGQNSNFFYNLANISKRLGIKFNIAMLFLVDEMYKNVHKEFTIKIGKPIPWQTFDKSKTPKQWALYVEDKVYEL
;
A
#
# COMPACT_ATOMS: atom_id res chain seq x y z
N PRO A 1 -4.18 9.34 18.35
CA PRO A 1 -3.41 8.82 19.50
C PRO A 1 -3.45 7.30 19.58
N GLY A 2 -4.60 6.64 19.32
CA GLY A 2 -4.77 5.20 19.60
C GLY A 2 -3.94 4.24 18.73
N LEU A 3 -3.76 4.51 17.43
CA LEU A 3 -3.03 3.60 16.52
C LEU A 3 -1.54 3.92 16.40
N ALA A 4 -1.08 5.06 16.87
CA ALA A 4 0.32 5.49 16.71
C ALA A 4 1.34 4.47 17.25
N PRO A 5 1.13 3.80 18.39
CA PRO A 5 2.05 2.77 18.89
C PRO A 5 2.16 1.53 18.01
N LEU A 6 1.15 1.27 17.16
CA LEU A 6 1.10 0.12 16.25
C LEU A 6 1.68 0.46 14.86
N CYS A 7 2.03 1.71 14.61
CA CYS A 7 2.49 2.17 13.31
C CYS A 7 4.00 2.38 13.31
N ILE A 8 4.65 1.89 12.26
CA ILE A 8 6.04 2.26 11.96
C ILE A 8 5.98 3.55 11.13
N PRO A 9 6.45 4.70 11.66
CA PRO A 9 6.33 5.98 10.97
C PRO A 9 7.26 6.04 9.76
N ILE A 10 6.71 6.38 8.60
CA ILE A 10 7.45 6.56 7.35
C ILE A 10 7.42 8.04 6.97
N ASN A 11 8.58 8.67 6.88
CA ASN A 11 8.68 10.03 6.37
C ASN A 11 8.69 9.99 4.83
N LYS A 12 7.67 10.59 4.21
CA LYS A 12 7.54 10.65 2.74
C LYS A 12 8.20 11.88 2.11
N THR A 13 8.57 12.87 2.90
CA THR A 13 9.03 14.19 2.41
C THR A 13 10.40 14.61 2.95
N GLY A 14 11.19 13.69 3.48
CA GLY A 14 12.49 14.01 4.06
C GLY A 14 13.28 12.76 4.43
N HIS A 15 14.30 12.94 5.23
CA HIS A 15 15.10 11.83 5.73
C HIS A 15 14.31 10.96 6.71
N GLN A 16 14.45 9.65 6.60
CA GLN A 16 13.88 8.72 7.57
C GLN A 16 14.57 8.92 8.95
N SER A 17 13.80 8.63 10.00
CA SER A 17 14.38 8.56 11.35
C SER A 17 15.54 7.55 11.37
N ARG A 18 16.59 7.83 12.12
CA ARG A 18 17.73 6.90 12.31
C ARG A 18 17.27 5.54 12.84
N ASN A 19 16.19 5.52 13.62
CA ASN A 19 15.63 4.30 14.20
C ASN A 19 14.68 3.54 13.26
N PHE A 20 14.34 4.09 12.08
CA PHE A 20 13.40 3.47 11.16
C PHE A 20 13.79 2.04 10.76
N PRO A 21 15.04 1.75 10.34
CA PRO A 21 15.46 0.39 10.00
C PRO A 21 15.28 -0.59 11.16
N ALA A 22 15.67 -0.20 12.37
CA ALA A 22 15.53 -1.03 13.58
C ALA A 22 14.06 -1.30 13.93
N MET A 23 13.17 -0.32 13.77
CA MET A 23 11.73 -0.51 13.99
C MET A 23 11.13 -1.50 12.98
N VAL A 24 11.53 -1.41 11.71
CA VAL A 24 11.08 -2.35 10.66
C VAL A 24 11.59 -3.76 10.98
N GLU A 25 12.85 -3.90 11.31
CA GLU A 25 13.47 -5.17 11.68
C GLU A 25 12.79 -5.79 12.92
N ALA A 26 12.57 -5.02 13.97
CA ALA A 26 11.85 -5.46 15.17
C ALA A 26 10.42 -5.94 14.83
N GLY A 27 9.71 -5.23 13.94
CA GLY A 27 8.40 -5.63 13.49
C GLY A 27 8.40 -6.97 12.75
N PHE A 28 9.36 -7.19 11.84
CA PHE A 28 9.46 -8.44 11.09
C PHE A 28 9.98 -9.61 11.93
N ASN A 29 10.75 -9.36 12.99
CA ASN A 29 11.22 -10.39 13.94
C ASN A 29 10.21 -10.72 15.05
N SER A 30 9.12 -9.93 15.18
CA SER A 30 8.08 -10.19 16.18
C SER A 30 7.08 -11.24 15.66
N ASP A 31 6.27 -11.79 16.56
CA ASP A 31 5.15 -12.69 16.20
C ASP A 31 3.93 -11.94 15.65
N ASN A 32 3.99 -10.60 15.55
CA ASN A 32 2.88 -9.79 15.06
C ASN A 32 2.74 -9.87 13.54
N HIS A 33 1.51 -9.74 13.04
CA HIS A 33 1.25 -9.53 11.63
C HIS A 33 1.67 -8.13 11.21
N MET A 34 2.31 -8.03 10.04
CA MET A 34 2.74 -6.76 9.45
C MET A 34 1.79 -6.37 8.32
N LEU A 35 0.98 -5.35 8.53
CA LEU A 35 0.14 -4.79 7.46
C LEU A 35 0.95 -3.79 6.63
N MET A 36 1.04 -4.04 5.33
CA MET A 36 1.80 -3.20 4.40
C MET A 36 0.92 -2.69 3.27
N PHE A 37 1.15 -1.44 2.86
CA PHE A 37 0.52 -0.79 1.70
C PHE A 37 1.59 -0.52 0.64
N PRO A 38 1.87 -1.49 -0.27
CA PRO A 38 3.04 -1.42 -1.15
C PRO A 38 3.04 -0.25 -2.14
N ALA A 39 1.85 0.23 -2.54
CA ALA A 39 1.71 1.42 -3.37
C ALA A 39 2.12 2.71 -2.63
N GLY A 40 1.98 2.74 -1.30
CA GLY A 40 2.35 3.88 -0.47
C GLY A 40 1.47 5.12 -0.63
N LEU A 41 0.60 5.18 -1.61
CA LEU A 41 -0.38 6.25 -1.89
C LEU A 41 -1.72 5.62 -2.27
N CYS A 42 -2.79 6.41 -2.14
CA CYS A 42 -4.11 6.00 -2.64
C CYS A 42 -4.06 5.76 -4.16
N SER A 43 -4.90 4.83 -4.64
CA SER A 43 -5.10 4.53 -6.06
C SER A 43 -5.33 5.78 -6.90
N ARG A 44 -5.07 5.70 -8.17
CA ARG A 44 -5.21 6.79 -9.14
C ARG A 44 -6.13 6.38 -10.28
N ARG A 45 -6.81 7.36 -10.89
CA ARG A 45 -7.52 7.13 -12.13
C ARG A 45 -6.55 7.28 -13.31
N ILE A 46 -6.21 6.16 -13.94
CA ILE A 46 -5.31 6.08 -15.09
C ILE A 46 -6.10 5.51 -16.27
N LYS A 47 -6.19 6.26 -17.38
CA LYS A 47 -6.95 5.87 -18.58
C LYS A 47 -8.38 5.37 -18.26
N GLY A 48 -9.06 6.07 -17.36
CA GLY A 48 -10.44 5.77 -16.96
C GLY A 48 -10.60 4.63 -15.92
N ARG A 49 -9.56 3.90 -15.60
CA ARG A 49 -9.57 2.85 -14.57
C ARG A 49 -8.92 3.34 -13.28
N ILE A 50 -9.51 2.95 -12.15
CA ILE A 50 -8.94 3.20 -10.82
C ILE A 50 -8.04 2.02 -10.49
N HIS A 51 -6.77 2.32 -10.25
CA HIS A 51 -5.75 1.32 -9.96
C HIS A 51 -4.68 1.92 -9.05
N ASP A 52 -3.99 1.09 -8.33
CA ASP A 52 -2.85 1.53 -7.54
C ASP A 52 -1.70 2.02 -8.45
N ILE A 53 -0.86 2.85 -7.90
CA ILE A 53 0.43 3.12 -8.51
C ILE A 53 1.31 1.87 -8.33
N PRO A 54 2.30 1.62 -9.21
CA PRO A 54 3.10 0.40 -9.16
C PRO A 54 3.64 0.10 -7.78
N TRP A 55 3.45 -1.12 -7.33
CA TRP A 55 3.86 -1.55 -6.00
C TRP A 55 5.37 -1.60 -5.85
N THR A 56 5.86 -1.24 -4.66
CA THR A 56 7.27 -1.37 -4.32
C THR A 56 7.61 -2.83 -4.01
N LYS A 57 8.86 -3.23 -4.28
CA LYS A 57 9.33 -4.60 -4.06
C LYS A 57 9.64 -4.94 -2.59
N THR A 58 9.59 -3.96 -1.69
CA THR A 58 10.08 -4.09 -0.31
C THR A 58 9.40 -5.23 0.45
N PHE A 59 8.08 -5.39 0.29
CA PHE A 59 7.34 -6.44 0.98
C PHE A 59 7.76 -7.84 0.53
N VAL A 60 8.08 -8.04 -0.76
CA VAL A 60 8.60 -9.32 -1.28
C VAL A 60 10.00 -9.61 -0.71
N THR A 61 10.90 -8.62 -0.74
CA THR A 61 12.25 -8.81 -0.21
C THR A 61 12.23 -9.12 1.28
N LYS A 62 11.35 -8.45 2.03
CA LYS A 62 11.20 -8.71 3.48
C LYS A 62 10.51 -10.05 3.77
N SER A 63 9.56 -10.48 2.95
CA SER A 63 8.96 -11.82 3.04
C SER A 63 10.03 -12.91 2.97
N VAL A 64 10.93 -12.85 1.98
CA VAL A 64 12.03 -13.80 1.80
C VAL A 64 13.06 -13.70 2.93
N GLU A 65 13.45 -12.49 3.32
CA GLU A 65 14.47 -12.23 4.34
C GLU A 65 14.06 -12.78 5.72
N TYR A 66 12.78 -12.61 6.08
CA TYR A 66 12.24 -13.01 7.39
C TYR A 66 11.38 -14.27 7.36
N HIS A 67 11.36 -15.00 6.24
CA HIS A 67 10.60 -16.24 6.04
C HIS A 67 9.12 -16.10 6.40
N ARG A 68 8.50 -15.01 5.96
CA ARG A 68 7.09 -14.68 6.26
C ARG A 68 6.23 -14.75 5.01
N ASP A 69 5.16 -15.51 5.09
CA ASP A 69 4.18 -15.63 4.01
C ASP A 69 3.44 -14.31 3.77
N ILE A 70 2.97 -14.10 2.54
CA ILE A 70 2.20 -12.93 2.15
C ILE A 70 0.73 -13.30 2.03
N VAL A 71 -0.13 -12.64 2.79
CA VAL A 71 -1.58 -12.72 2.64
C VAL A 71 -2.06 -11.51 1.85
N GLN A 72 -2.70 -11.75 0.72
CA GLN A 72 -3.27 -10.69 -0.09
C GLN A 72 -4.59 -10.21 0.51
N ILE A 73 -4.78 -8.90 0.53
CA ILE A 73 -6.03 -8.28 0.95
C ILE A 73 -6.47 -7.27 -0.10
N HIS A 74 -7.63 -7.49 -0.70
CA HIS A 74 -8.28 -6.53 -1.60
C HIS A 74 -9.35 -5.75 -0.84
N PHE A 75 -9.27 -4.44 -0.91
CA PHE A 75 -10.27 -3.53 -0.34
C PHE A 75 -11.12 -2.91 -1.46
N GLY A 76 -12.40 -3.26 -1.51
CA GLY A 76 -13.34 -2.87 -2.57
C GLY A 76 -13.94 -1.48 -2.40
N GLY A 77 -13.16 -0.50 -1.92
CA GLY A 77 -13.60 0.87 -1.73
C GLY A 77 -13.01 1.84 -2.76
N GLN A 78 -13.72 2.93 -3.01
CA GLN A 78 -13.27 3.99 -3.91
C GLN A 78 -13.51 5.37 -3.31
N ASN A 79 -12.58 6.30 -3.58
CA ASN A 79 -12.78 7.71 -3.31
C ASN A 79 -13.71 8.34 -4.36
N SER A 80 -14.12 9.58 -4.15
CA SER A 80 -14.99 10.29 -5.06
C SER A 80 -14.32 10.64 -6.40
N ASN A 81 -15.13 10.91 -7.42
CA ASN A 81 -14.63 11.43 -8.70
C ASN A 81 -13.85 12.73 -8.53
N PHE A 82 -14.26 13.57 -7.58
CA PHE A 82 -13.57 14.82 -7.24
C PHE A 82 -12.12 14.52 -6.79
N PHE A 83 -11.93 13.57 -5.88
CA PHE A 83 -10.59 13.19 -5.40
C PHE A 83 -9.66 12.78 -6.54
N TYR A 84 -10.12 11.89 -7.42
CA TYR A 84 -9.30 11.41 -8.54
C TYR A 84 -9.02 12.49 -9.57
N ASN A 85 -10.01 13.34 -9.87
CA ASN A 85 -9.84 14.45 -10.81
C ASN A 85 -8.84 15.48 -10.27
N LEU A 86 -8.97 15.85 -8.99
CA LEU A 86 -8.05 16.76 -8.33
C LEU A 86 -6.60 16.23 -8.34
N ALA A 87 -6.42 14.94 -8.06
CA ALA A 87 -5.10 14.30 -8.13
C ALA A 87 -4.50 14.36 -9.55
N ASN A 88 -5.33 14.15 -10.59
CA ASN A 88 -4.90 14.20 -11.99
C ASN A 88 -4.58 15.63 -12.45
N ILE A 89 -5.40 16.60 -12.08
CA ILE A 89 -5.19 18.03 -12.39
C ILE A 89 -3.90 18.51 -11.72
N SER A 90 -3.70 18.20 -10.43
CA SER A 90 -2.49 18.59 -9.70
C SER A 90 -1.24 18.04 -10.37
N LYS A 91 -1.28 16.78 -10.82
CA LYS A 91 -0.18 16.16 -11.57
C LYS A 91 0.07 16.85 -12.91
N ARG A 92 -1.00 17.19 -13.67
CA ARG A 92 -0.91 17.88 -14.96
C ARG A 92 -0.34 19.28 -14.85
N LEU A 93 -0.65 19.99 -13.76
CA LEU A 93 -0.11 21.31 -13.45
C LEU A 93 1.32 21.28 -12.84
N GLY A 94 1.93 20.11 -12.71
CA GLY A 94 3.27 19.96 -12.17
C GLY A 94 3.38 20.25 -10.66
N ILE A 95 2.25 20.27 -9.95
CA ILE A 95 2.23 20.54 -8.51
C ILE A 95 2.86 19.34 -7.78
N LYS A 96 4.01 19.55 -7.15
CA LYS A 96 4.75 18.51 -6.44
C LYS A 96 4.03 18.02 -5.18
N PHE A 97 3.22 18.86 -4.56
CA PHE A 97 2.43 18.52 -3.39
C PHE A 97 1.14 17.79 -3.81
N ASN A 98 0.83 16.69 -3.13
CA ASN A 98 -0.39 15.92 -3.42
C ASN A 98 -1.61 16.57 -2.73
N ILE A 99 -2.18 17.59 -3.38
CA ILE A 99 -3.31 18.36 -2.85
C ILE A 99 -4.51 17.44 -2.53
N ALA A 100 -4.74 16.38 -3.30
CA ALA A 100 -5.83 15.45 -3.04
C ALA A 100 -5.75 14.81 -1.64
N MET A 101 -4.56 14.70 -1.04
CA MET A 101 -4.39 14.17 0.32
C MET A 101 -5.07 15.03 1.40
N LEU A 102 -5.24 16.34 1.16
CA LEU A 102 -5.93 17.23 2.10
C LEU A 102 -7.42 16.87 2.23
N PHE A 103 -7.99 16.22 1.21
CA PHE A 103 -9.39 15.83 1.17
C PHE A 103 -9.65 14.38 1.63
N LEU A 104 -8.63 13.66 2.12
CA LEU A 104 -8.83 12.28 2.58
C LEU A 104 -9.78 12.17 3.77
N VAL A 105 -9.75 13.14 4.67
CA VAL A 105 -10.68 13.18 5.82
C VAL A 105 -12.12 13.36 5.33
N ASP A 106 -12.32 14.28 4.37
CA ASP A 106 -13.63 14.51 3.73
C ASP A 106 -14.12 13.25 2.98
N GLU A 107 -13.24 12.59 2.24
CA GLU A 107 -13.56 11.30 1.59
C GLU A 107 -13.91 10.20 2.60
N MET A 108 -13.24 10.16 3.76
CA MET A 108 -13.60 9.24 4.84
C MET A 108 -15.01 9.49 5.35
N TYR A 109 -15.38 10.76 5.62
CA TYR A 109 -16.74 11.11 6.07
C TYR A 109 -17.80 10.80 5.03
N LYS A 110 -17.54 11.02 3.75
CA LYS A 110 -18.46 10.66 2.65
C LYS A 110 -18.74 9.16 2.56
N ASN A 111 -17.87 8.35 3.16
CA ASN A 111 -17.96 6.90 3.12
C ASN A 111 -18.47 6.26 4.44
N VAL A 112 -18.80 7.05 5.46
CA VAL A 112 -19.20 6.56 6.81
C VAL A 112 -20.38 5.60 6.78
N HIS A 113 -21.32 5.74 5.83
CA HIS A 113 -22.50 4.87 5.71
C HIS A 113 -22.45 3.93 4.51
N LYS A 114 -21.28 3.73 3.91
CA LYS A 114 -21.13 2.80 2.78
C LYS A 114 -20.62 1.44 3.25
N GLU A 115 -21.09 0.42 2.59
CA GLU A 115 -20.56 -0.92 2.75
C GLU A 115 -19.26 -1.09 1.98
N PHE A 116 -18.30 -1.78 2.58
CA PHE A 116 -17.02 -2.10 1.96
C PHE A 116 -16.84 -3.61 1.94
N THR A 117 -16.36 -4.12 0.83
CA THR A 117 -15.99 -5.52 0.71
C THR A 117 -14.48 -5.65 0.93
N ILE A 118 -14.12 -6.52 1.87
CA ILE A 118 -12.71 -6.92 2.06
C ILE A 118 -12.61 -8.38 1.63
N LYS A 119 -11.74 -8.65 0.66
CA LYS A 119 -11.46 -10.02 0.21
C LYS A 119 -10.04 -10.39 0.63
N ILE A 120 -9.91 -11.55 1.26
CA ILE A 120 -8.65 -12.07 1.77
C ILE A 120 -8.28 -13.31 0.94
N GLY A 121 -7.12 -13.25 0.30
CA GLY A 121 -6.60 -14.36 -0.50
C GLY A 121 -5.93 -15.44 0.34
N LYS A 122 -5.58 -16.55 -0.30
CA LYS A 122 -4.79 -17.59 0.34
C LYS A 122 -3.35 -17.11 0.55
N PRO A 123 -2.70 -17.48 1.67
CA PRO A 123 -1.30 -17.15 1.89
C PRO A 123 -0.41 -17.61 0.73
N ILE A 124 0.48 -16.76 0.26
CA ILE A 124 1.56 -17.11 -0.66
C ILE A 124 2.80 -17.42 0.18
N PRO A 125 3.27 -18.67 0.19
CA PRO A 125 4.47 -19.04 0.93
C PRO A 125 5.69 -18.22 0.47
N TRP A 126 6.53 -17.80 1.39
CA TRP A 126 7.74 -17.01 1.08
C TRP A 126 8.69 -17.74 0.11
N GLN A 127 8.71 -19.09 0.12
CA GLN A 127 9.50 -19.93 -0.79
C GLN A 127 9.09 -19.77 -2.27
N THR A 128 7.87 -19.27 -2.52
CA THR A 128 7.39 -18.97 -3.87
C THR A 128 8.24 -17.90 -4.57
N PHE A 129 8.83 -17.00 -3.79
CA PHE A 129 9.61 -15.86 -4.28
C PHE A 129 11.08 -16.26 -4.54
N ASP A 130 11.28 -17.13 -5.47
CA ASP A 130 12.58 -17.65 -5.86
C ASP A 130 13.34 -16.72 -6.84
N LYS A 131 14.47 -17.22 -7.37
CA LYS A 131 15.31 -16.49 -8.34
C LYS A 131 14.80 -16.50 -9.78
N SER A 132 13.64 -17.13 -10.07
CA SER A 132 13.05 -17.17 -11.42
C SER A 132 12.57 -15.81 -11.90
N LYS A 133 12.26 -14.92 -10.98
CA LYS A 133 11.83 -13.54 -11.23
C LYS A 133 12.57 -12.56 -10.34
N THR A 134 12.68 -11.33 -10.82
CA THR A 134 13.18 -10.23 -9.98
C THR A 134 12.16 -9.88 -8.88
N PRO A 135 12.60 -9.31 -7.73
CA PRO A 135 11.68 -8.89 -6.69
C PRO A 135 10.60 -7.90 -7.18
N LYS A 136 10.87 -7.12 -8.22
CA LYS A 136 9.90 -6.22 -8.84
C LYS A 136 8.84 -6.99 -9.65
N GLN A 137 9.24 -8.03 -10.37
CA GLN A 137 8.30 -8.90 -11.10
C GLN A 137 7.42 -9.69 -10.13
N TRP A 138 8.00 -10.15 -9.02
CA TRP A 138 7.23 -10.78 -7.95
C TRP A 138 6.22 -9.81 -7.29
N ALA A 139 6.60 -8.54 -7.11
CA ALA A 139 5.66 -7.54 -6.59
C ALA A 139 4.48 -7.32 -7.54
N LEU A 140 4.71 -7.27 -8.86
CA LEU A 140 3.64 -7.21 -9.87
C LEU A 140 2.76 -8.47 -9.83
N TYR A 141 3.35 -9.65 -9.71
CA TYR A 141 2.59 -10.91 -9.59
C TYR A 141 1.64 -10.88 -8.39
N VAL A 142 2.10 -10.40 -7.23
CA VAL A 142 1.24 -10.30 -6.03
C VAL A 142 0.17 -9.23 -6.22
N GLU A 143 0.50 -8.10 -6.85
CA GLU A 143 -0.45 -7.04 -7.20
C GLU A 143 -1.56 -7.59 -8.09
N ASP A 144 -1.23 -8.33 -9.16
CA ASP A 144 -2.21 -8.97 -10.04
C ASP A 144 -3.11 -9.92 -9.26
N LYS A 145 -2.53 -10.74 -8.35
CA LYS A 145 -3.30 -11.66 -7.50
C LYS A 145 -4.29 -10.96 -6.57
N VAL A 146 -3.97 -9.75 -6.09
CA VAL A 146 -4.92 -8.96 -5.28
C VAL A 146 -6.09 -8.49 -6.13
N TYR A 147 -5.86 -8.09 -7.39
CA TYR A 147 -6.93 -7.65 -8.29
C TYR A 147 -7.75 -8.80 -8.90
N GLU A 148 -7.29 -10.05 -8.80
CA GLU A 148 -8.05 -11.25 -9.18
C GLU A 148 -9.03 -11.70 -8.08
N LEU A 149 -8.89 -11.23 -6.84
CA LEU A 149 -9.81 -11.52 -5.74
C LEU A 149 -11.19 -10.88 -5.96
#